data_185f42141fdeebd8e832ee01e9cb93d1
#
_entry.id   185f42141fdeebd8e832ee01e9cb93d1
#
_cell.length_a   1.000
_cell.length_b   1.000
_cell.length_c   1.000
_cell.angle_alpha   90.00
_cell.angle_beta   90.00
_cell.angle_gamma   90.00
#
_symmetry.space_group_name_H-M   'P 1'
#
loop_
_entity.id
_entity.type
_entity.pdbx_description
1 polymer ?
#
loop_
_entity_poly.entity_id
_entity_poly.type
_entity_poly.pdbx_seq_one_letter_code
_entity_poly.pdbx_strand_id
1 'polypeptide(L)'
;ETPRARGLGRYFDALGAFTLGCSRARFEAHVAIALEACADDSEHRVYPVVLPECLALDGDVSSAHEIDLRPTVRAVVDDLLAGTPASVVAARFHQTVVEATVDTVERIAQSTGIRRVVLSGGCMQNHRIREGITRRFGEARTAIGKEVPVNDGGLALGQAWAAVLSLERKEVRGECVSAFQGR
;
A
#
# COMPACT_ATOMS: atom_id res chain seq x y z
N GLU A 1 9.17 24.72 1.36
CA GLU A 1 9.35 23.49 2.14
C GLU A 1 8.40 22.43 1.58
N THR A 2 8.91 21.27 1.16
CA THR A 2 8.10 20.22 0.54
C THR A 2 7.45 19.39 1.64
N PRO A 3 6.13 19.14 1.60
CA PRO A 3 5.46 18.28 2.58
C PRO A 3 6.05 16.87 2.59
N ARG A 4 6.23 16.29 3.77
CA ARG A 4 6.62 14.89 3.90
C ARG A 4 5.40 13.98 3.65
N ALA A 5 5.55 13.01 2.77
CA ALA A 5 4.53 12.01 2.47
C ALA A 5 5.06 10.61 2.73
N ARG A 6 4.22 9.74 3.33
CA ARG A 6 4.54 8.33 3.61
C ARG A 6 3.75 7.37 2.71
N GLY A 7 2.86 7.89 1.89
CA GLY A 7 2.00 7.07 1.03
C GLY A 7 2.77 6.45 -0.14
N LEU A 8 2.63 5.14 -0.32
CA LEU A 8 3.26 4.38 -1.41
C LEU A 8 2.91 4.96 -2.80
N GLY A 9 1.69 5.47 -2.99
CA GLY A 9 1.28 6.12 -4.25
C GLY A 9 2.20 7.26 -4.68
N ARG A 10 2.77 8.00 -3.73
CA ARG A 10 3.72 9.09 -4.04
C ARG A 10 5.05 8.57 -4.60
N TYR A 11 5.48 7.39 -4.19
CA TYR A 11 6.63 6.72 -4.81
C TYR A 11 6.35 6.31 -6.25
N PHE A 12 5.15 5.76 -6.52
CA PHE A 12 4.72 5.43 -7.88
C PHE A 12 4.66 6.67 -8.77
N ASP A 13 4.14 7.78 -8.28
CA ASP A 13 4.11 9.04 -9.02
C ASP A 13 5.52 9.56 -9.31
N ALA A 14 6.40 9.61 -8.31
CA ALA A 14 7.74 10.14 -8.46
C ALA A 14 8.62 9.25 -9.36
N LEU A 15 8.72 7.95 -9.04
CA LEU A 15 9.54 7.01 -9.82
C LEU A 15 8.99 6.82 -11.23
N GLY A 16 7.67 6.78 -11.38
CA GLY A 16 7.04 6.72 -12.70
C GLY A 16 7.31 7.97 -13.52
N ALA A 17 7.30 9.16 -12.92
CA ALA A 17 7.64 10.39 -13.61
C ALA A 17 9.09 10.37 -14.14
N PHE A 18 10.06 9.92 -13.34
CA PHE A 18 11.45 9.76 -13.79
C PHE A 18 11.59 8.68 -14.85
N THR A 19 11.00 7.52 -14.62
CA THR A 19 11.13 6.34 -15.51
C THR A 19 10.52 6.58 -16.89
N LEU A 20 9.37 7.28 -16.94
CA LEU A 20 8.62 7.52 -18.18
C LEU A 20 8.88 8.91 -18.80
N GLY A 21 9.68 9.76 -18.14
CA GLY A 21 9.86 11.15 -18.56
C GLY A 21 8.56 11.98 -18.49
N CYS A 22 7.61 11.61 -17.62
CA CYS A 22 6.30 12.22 -17.52
C CYS A 22 6.30 13.33 -16.46
N SER A 23 6.45 14.58 -16.88
CA SER A 23 6.51 15.73 -15.97
C SER A 23 5.12 16.23 -15.50
N ARG A 24 4.02 15.76 -16.09
CA ARG A 24 2.67 16.23 -15.77
C ARG A 24 1.64 15.11 -15.84
N ALA A 25 1.00 14.83 -14.72
CA ALA A 25 -0.15 13.93 -14.68
C ALA A 25 -1.38 14.60 -15.32
N ARG A 26 -2.15 13.84 -16.08
CA ARG A 26 -3.41 14.30 -16.72
C ARG A 26 -4.64 14.01 -15.87
N PHE A 27 -4.55 13.00 -15.02
CA PHE A 27 -5.60 12.56 -14.09
C PHE A 27 -4.94 11.84 -12.90
N GLU A 28 -5.70 11.55 -11.88
CA GLU A 28 -5.21 10.86 -10.69
C GLU A 28 -4.63 9.47 -11.04
N ALA A 29 -3.48 9.13 -10.46
CA ALA A 29 -2.74 7.89 -10.70
C ALA A 29 -2.28 7.66 -12.16
N HIS A 30 -2.35 8.66 -13.05
CA HIS A 30 -1.95 8.54 -14.46
C HIS A 30 -0.57 7.89 -14.61
N VAL A 31 0.41 8.40 -13.88
CA VAL A 31 1.81 7.95 -13.99
C VAL A 31 1.97 6.55 -13.40
N ALA A 32 1.29 6.26 -12.29
CA ALA A 32 1.30 4.93 -11.68
C ALA A 32 0.70 3.86 -12.60
N ILE A 33 -0.42 4.17 -13.26
CA ILE A 33 -1.06 3.28 -14.26
C ILE A 33 -0.15 3.07 -15.47
N ALA A 34 0.49 4.12 -15.97
CA ALA A 34 1.41 4.01 -17.09
C ALA A 34 2.66 3.18 -16.74
N LEU A 35 3.17 3.34 -15.50
CA LEU A 35 4.29 2.55 -15.01
C LEU A 35 3.93 1.06 -14.88
N GLU A 36 2.74 0.76 -14.40
CA GLU A 36 2.22 -0.62 -14.34
C GLU A 36 2.10 -1.23 -15.73
N ALA A 37 1.49 -0.50 -16.66
CA ALA A 37 1.21 -0.98 -18.01
C ALA A 37 2.48 -1.24 -18.85
N CYS A 38 3.58 -0.52 -18.58
CA CYS A 38 4.82 -0.71 -19.32
C CYS A 38 5.75 -1.79 -18.72
N ALA A 39 5.46 -2.30 -17.53
CA ALA A 39 6.34 -3.20 -16.79
C ALA A 39 6.50 -4.56 -17.49
N ASP A 40 7.74 -5.03 -17.63
CA ASP A 40 8.10 -6.30 -18.26
C ASP A 40 7.68 -7.49 -17.40
N ASP A 41 6.89 -8.42 -17.96
CA ASP A 41 6.39 -9.60 -17.26
C ASP A 41 7.47 -10.66 -16.98
N SER A 42 8.58 -10.61 -17.71
CA SER A 42 9.71 -11.55 -17.56
C SER A 42 10.75 -11.10 -16.55
N GLU A 43 10.71 -9.85 -16.09
CA GLU A 43 11.65 -9.30 -15.12
C GLU A 43 11.13 -9.52 -13.69
N HIS A 44 11.93 -10.18 -12.84
CA HIS A 44 11.55 -10.56 -11.46
C HIS A 44 12.57 -10.07 -10.41
N ARG A 45 13.64 -9.40 -10.82
CA ARG A 45 14.61 -8.85 -9.86
C ARG A 45 14.00 -7.74 -9.02
N VAL A 46 14.59 -7.52 -7.86
CA VAL A 46 14.17 -6.49 -6.91
C VAL A 46 15.28 -5.48 -6.69
N TYR A 47 14.89 -4.28 -6.31
CA TYR A 47 15.79 -3.27 -5.81
C TYR A 47 16.05 -3.44 -4.31
N PRO A 48 17.18 -2.91 -3.78
CA PRO A 48 17.44 -2.94 -2.37
C PRO A 48 16.40 -2.12 -1.59
N VAL A 49 15.93 -2.65 -0.47
CA VAL A 49 15.02 -2.01 0.46
C VAL A 49 15.49 -2.28 1.89
N VAL A 50 15.28 -1.35 2.81
CA VAL A 50 15.55 -1.59 4.23
C VAL A 50 14.23 -1.76 4.96
N LEU A 51 14.08 -2.92 5.58
CA LEU A 51 12.92 -3.25 6.41
C LEU A 51 13.26 -2.98 7.89
N PRO A 52 12.27 -2.59 8.70
CA PRO A 52 12.48 -2.39 10.13
C PRO A 52 12.94 -3.69 10.82
N GLU A 53 13.89 -3.57 11.74
CA GLU A 53 14.47 -4.73 12.45
C GLU A 53 13.48 -5.36 13.44
N CYS A 54 12.63 -4.55 14.06
CA CYS A 54 11.63 -5.00 15.02
C CYS A 54 10.27 -4.40 14.66
N LEU A 55 9.23 -5.23 14.66
CA LEU A 55 7.83 -4.84 14.46
C LEU A 55 7.09 -5.10 15.77
N ALA A 56 7.47 -4.39 16.85
CA ALA A 56 6.71 -4.42 18.09
C ALA A 56 5.38 -3.67 17.87
N LEU A 57 4.28 -4.37 18.07
CA LEU A 57 2.93 -3.79 18.03
C LEU A 57 2.49 -3.44 19.46
N ASP A 58 3.29 -2.65 20.15
CA ASP A 58 3.02 -2.20 21.53
C ASP A 58 1.93 -1.11 21.62
N GLY A 59 1.35 -0.74 20.49
CA GLY A 59 0.28 0.26 20.42
C GLY A 59 0.77 1.71 20.49
N ASP A 60 2.06 1.93 20.69
CA ASP A 60 2.64 3.27 20.63
C ASP A 60 2.91 3.67 19.18
N VAL A 61 2.08 4.58 18.66
CA VAL A 61 2.21 5.13 17.31
C VAL A 61 3.51 5.93 17.13
N SER A 62 4.19 6.30 18.22
CA SER A 62 5.48 7.00 18.17
C SER A 62 6.62 6.11 17.71
N SER A 63 6.48 4.79 17.85
CA SER A 63 7.41 3.76 17.36
C SER A 63 7.08 3.25 15.95
N ALA A 64 6.42 4.06 15.11
CA ALA A 64 6.05 3.67 13.76
C ALA A 64 7.25 3.18 12.95
N HIS A 65 7.26 1.91 12.64
CA HIS A 65 8.28 1.28 11.80
C HIS A 65 8.06 1.66 10.34
N GLU A 66 9.10 2.10 9.66
CA GLU A 66 9.03 2.58 8.29
C GLU A 66 9.83 1.67 7.35
N ILE A 67 9.24 1.28 6.23
CA ILE A 67 9.96 0.63 5.14
C ILE A 67 10.74 1.72 4.42
N ASP A 68 12.07 1.64 4.46
CA ASP A 68 12.93 2.64 3.82
C ASP A 68 13.19 2.31 2.35
N LEU A 69 12.56 3.06 1.46
CA LEU A 69 12.73 2.95 0.01
C LEU A 69 13.83 3.87 -0.55
N ARG A 70 14.61 4.56 0.27
CA ARG A 70 15.70 5.42 -0.23
C ARG A 70 16.76 4.63 -1.01
N PRO A 71 17.17 3.41 -0.61
CA PRO A 71 18.04 2.59 -1.43
C PRO A 71 17.41 2.20 -2.77
N THR A 72 16.11 1.90 -2.78
CA THR A 72 15.34 1.61 -3.99
C THR A 72 15.38 2.79 -4.96
N VAL A 73 15.11 4.01 -4.46
CA VAL A 73 15.12 5.23 -5.29
C VAL A 73 16.50 5.45 -5.93
N ARG A 74 17.58 5.27 -5.16
CA ARG A 74 18.95 5.39 -5.69
C ARG A 74 19.21 4.37 -6.79
N ALA A 75 18.89 3.10 -6.58
CA ALA A 75 19.09 2.05 -7.55
C ALA A 75 18.25 2.25 -8.82
N VAL A 76 17.03 2.80 -8.71
CA VAL A 76 16.24 3.20 -9.89
C VAL A 76 16.93 4.31 -10.67
N VAL A 77 17.47 5.33 -10.00
CA VAL A 77 18.21 6.41 -10.66
C VAL A 77 19.46 5.87 -11.36
N ASP A 78 20.22 4.98 -10.71
CA ASP A 78 21.41 4.35 -11.29
C ASP A 78 21.06 3.55 -12.54
N ASP A 79 19.98 2.76 -12.51
CA ASP A 79 19.48 2.02 -13.66
C ASP A 79 19.08 2.94 -14.82
N LEU A 80 18.39 4.04 -14.54
CA LEU A 80 17.99 5.01 -15.55
C LEU A 80 19.20 5.71 -16.18
N LEU A 81 20.20 6.06 -15.39
CA LEU A 81 21.46 6.65 -15.87
C LEU A 81 22.28 5.64 -16.70
N ALA A 82 22.19 4.35 -16.38
CA ALA A 82 22.81 3.27 -17.16
C ALA A 82 22.04 2.93 -18.44
N GLY A 83 20.90 3.55 -18.72
CA GLY A 83 20.07 3.30 -19.89
C GLY A 83 19.23 2.02 -19.80
N THR A 84 18.97 1.50 -18.60
CA THR A 84 18.06 0.36 -18.40
C THR A 84 16.66 0.70 -18.94
N PRO A 85 16.03 -0.19 -19.72
CA PRO A 85 14.71 0.07 -20.28
C PRO A 85 13.66 0.39 -19.21
N ALA A 86 12.77 1.33 -19.48
CA ALA A 86 11.70 1.73 -18.56
C ALA A 86 10.84 0.56 -18.10
N SER A 87 10.57 -0.41 -18.98
CA SER A 87 9.80 -1.61 -18.67
C SER A 87 10.47 -2.49 -17.61
N VAL A 88 11.79 -2.61 -17.66
CA VAL A 88 12.59 -3.36 -16.69
C VAL A 88 12.59 -2.65 -15.33
N VAL A 89 12.82 -1.33 -15.34
CA VAL A 89 12.80 -0.51 -14.11
C VAL A 89 11.43 -0.59 -13.44
N ALA A 90 10.35 -0.46 -14.22
CA ALA A 90 8.98 -0.56 -13.75
C ALA A 90 8.70 -1.92 -13.10
N ALA A 91 9.08 -3.02 -13.76
CA ALA A 91 8.87 -4.37 -13.23
C ALA A 91 9.62 -4.60 -11.92
N ARG A 92 10.90 -4.22 -11.86
CA ARG A 92 11.73 -4.32 -10.65
C ARG A 92 11.13 -3.54 -9.48
N PHE A 93 10.62 -2.33 -9.74
CA PHE A 93 10.01 -1.53 -8.69
C PHE A 93 8.73 -2.19 -8.15
N HIS A 94 7.84 -2.68 -9.02
CA HIS A 94 6.66 -3.41 -8.60
C HIS A 94 7.02 -4.65 -7.77
N GLN A 95 7.97 -5.45 -8.25
CA GLN A 95 8.42 -6.64 -7.53
C GLN A 95 9.04 -6.28 -6.18
N THR A 96 9.81 -5.19 -6.09
CA THR A 96 10.37 -4.69 -4.82
C THR A 96 9.26 -4.37 -3.82
N VAL A 97 8.21 -3.71 -4.25
CA VAL A 97 7.06 -3.38 -3.38
C VAL A 97 6.35 -4.65 -2.90
N VAL A 98 6.15 -5.63 -3.78
CA VAL A 98 5.55 -6.92 -3.41
C VAL A 98 6.39 -7.62 -2.36
N GLU A 99 7.69 -7.81 -2.61
CA GLU A 99 8.59 -8.54 -1.69
C GLU A 99 8.71 -7.82 -0.35
N ALA A 100 8.90 -6.50 -0.35
CA ALA A 100 8.96 -5.71 0.88
C ALA A 100 7.67 -5.82 1.72
N THR A 101 6.51 -5.84 1.04
CA THR A 101 5.22 -6.03 1.71
C THR A 101 5.10 -7.43 2.29
N VAL A 102 5.46 -8.46 1.52
CA VAL A 102 5.39 -9.86 1.97
C VAL A 102 6.30 -10.09 3.17
N ASP A 103 7.56 -9.64 3.10
CA ASP A 103 8.51 -9.81 4.19
C ASP A 103 8.07 -9.09 5.47
N THR A 104 7.51 -7.87 5.32
CA THR A 104 6.98 -7.11 6.46
C THR A 104 5.79 -7.83 7.09
N VAL A 105 4.84 -8.30 6.29
CA VAL A 105 3.65 -9.02 6.77
C VAL A 105 4.02 -10.35 7.45
N GLU A 106 5.00 -11.09 6.91
CA GLU A 106 5.45 -12.34 7.54
C GLU A 106 6.13 -12.08 8.90
N ARG A 107 6.92 -11.03 9.04
CA ARG A 107 7.50 -10.62 10.34
C ARG A 107 6.40 -10.26 11.35
N ILE A 108 5.37 -9.52 10.93
CA ILE A 108 4.21 -9.21 11.78
C ILE A 108 3.46 -10.49 12.15
N ALA A 109 3.24 -11.40 11.21
CA ALA A 109 2.56 -12.66 11.48
C ALA A 109 3.34 -13.55 12.46
N GLN A 110 4.67 -13.54 12.40
CA GLN A 110 5.53 -14.27 13.34
C GLN A 110 5.46 -13.69 14.76
N SER A 111 5.41 -12.36 14.90
CA SER A 111 5.36 -11.70 16.21
C SER A 111 3.97 -11.72 16.85
N THR A 112 2.89 -11.70 16.04
CA THR A 112 1.51 -11.56 16.54
C THR A 112 0.68 -12.84 16.48
N GLY A 113 1.08 -13.81 15.66
CA GLY A 113 0.27 -15.00 15.33
C GLY A 113 -0.87 -14.70 14.34
N ILE A 114 -1.09 -13.44 13.95
CA ILE A 114 -2.15 -13.05 13.01
C ILE A 114 -1.70 -13.35 11.58
N ARG A 115 -2.38 -14.29 10.91
CA ARG A 115 -2.00 -14.74 9.57
C ARG A 115 -2.89 -14.20 8.44
N ARG A 116 -4.08 -13.68 8.77
CA ARG A 116 -5.00 -13.15 7.75
C ARG A 116 -4.51 -11.79 7.26
N VAL A 117 -4.47 -11.62 5.95
CA VAL A 117 -4.05 -10.39 5.27
C VAL A 117 -5.24 -9.77 4.57
N VAL A 118 -5.52 -8.50 4.84
CA VAL A 118 -6.56 -7.75 4.15
C VAL A 118 -5.90 -6.69 3.28
N LEU A 119 -6.20 -6.71 1.97
CA LEU A 119 -5.68 -5.76 1.00
C LEU A 119 -6.69 -4.62 0.80
N SER A 120 -6.26 -3.39 1.08
CA SER A 120 -7.09 -2.18 0.96
C SER A 120 -6.23 -0.97 0.59
N GLY A 121 -6.86 0.10 0.12
CA GLY A 121 -6.21 1.33 -0.31
C GLY A 121 -5.99 1.40 -1.82
N GLY A 122 -5.76 2.63 -2.34
CA GLY A 122 -5.65 2.90 -3.78
C GLY A 122 -4.56 2.09 -4.49
N CYS A 123 -3.44 1.79 -3.82
CA CYS A 123 -2.36 0.98 -4.39
C CYS A 123 -2.79 -0.46 -4.73
N MET A 124 -3.86 -0.97 -4.11
CA MET A 124 -4.40 -2.31 -4.40
C MET A 124 -5.21 -2.35 -5.69
N GLN A 125 -5.43 -1.22 -6.36
CA GLN A 125 -5.92 -1.17 -7.74
C GLN A 125 -4.85 -1.60 -8.74
N ASN A 126 -3.57 -1.48 -8.39
CA ASN A 126 -2.46 -1.98 -9.18
C ASN A 126 -2.47 -3.51 -9.17
N HIS A 127 -2.71 -4.09 -10.37
CA HIS A 127 -2.89 -5.52 -10.56
C HIS A 127 -1.61 -6.30 -10.20
N ARG A 128 -0.43 -5.79 -10.58
CA ARG A 128 0.86 -6.45 -10.32
C ARG A 128 1.13 -6.57 -8.83
N ILE A 129 0.84 -5.51 -8.06
CA ILE A 129 1.01 -5.53 -6.59
C ILE A 129 0.01 -6.49 -5.97
N ARG A 130 -1.27 -6.32 -6.28
CA ARG A 130 -2.35 -7.14 -5.72
C ARG A 130 -2.13 -8.63 -5.99
N GLU A 131 -1.88 -8.99 -7.23
CA GLU A 131 -1.65 -10.39 -7.61
C GLU A 131 -0.34 -10.94 -7.08
N GLY A 132 0.72 -10.14 -7.08
CA GLY A 132 1.99 -10.54 -6.49
C GLY A 132 1.84 -10.92 -5.02
N ILE A 133 1.20 -10.07 -4.23
CA ILE A 133 0.94 -10.32 -2.80
C ILE A 133 -0.01 -11.54 -2.63
N THR A 134 -1.11 -11.60 -3.39
CA THR A 134 -2.07 -12.70 -3.30
C THR A 134 -1.43 -14.05 -3.65
N ARG A 135 -0.56 -14.09 -4.66
CA ARG A 135 0.18 -15.30 -5.05
C ARG A 135 1.12 -15.79 -3.94
N ARG A 136 1.76 -14.88 -3.22
CA ARG A 136 2.71 -15.22 -2.14
C ARG A 136 1.99 -15.74 -0.89
N PHE A 137 0.87 -15.18 -0.51
CA PHE A 137 0.11 -15.61 0.68
C PHE A 137 -0.95 -16.67 0.39
N GLY A 138 -1.40 -16.78 -0.84
CA GLY A 138 -2.53 -17.62 -1.24
C GLY A 138 -3.89 -16.97 -0.91
N GLU A 139 -4.91 -17.35 -1.68
CA GLU A 139 -6.28 -16.81 -1.53
C GLU A 139 -6.89 -17.10 -0.15
N ALA A 140 -6.54 -18.22 0.46
CA ALA A 140 -7.05 -18.58 1.79
C ALA A 140 -6.60 -17.62 2.90
N ARG A 141 -5.43 -16.97 2.76
CA ARG A 141 -4.91 -15.99 3.72
C ARG A 141 -5.26 -14.55 3.34
N THR A 142 -5.60 -14.30 2.07
CA THR A 142 -5.77 -12.95 1.53
C THR A 142 -7.25 -12.63 1.36
N ALA A 143 -7.67 -11.47 1.82
CA ALA A 143 -8.99 -10.93 1.57
C ALA A 143 -8.89 -9.56 0.90
N ILE A 144 -9.73 -9.33 -0.10
CA ILE A 144 -9.88 -8.05 -0.78
C ILE A 144 -11.36 -7.75 -0.99
N GLY A 145 -11.75 -6.49 -0.87
CA GLY A 145 -13.12 -6.07 -1.15
C GLY A 145 -13.48 -6.35 -2.62
N LYS A 146 -14.60 -7.08 -2.84
CA LYS A 146 -15.11 -7.41 -4.18
C LYS A 146 -16.27 -6.51 -4.59
N GLU A 147 -17.12 -6.15 -3.64
CA GLU A 147 -18.34 -5.37 -3.88
C GLU A 147 -18.13 -3.88 -3.59
N VAL A 148 -17.23 -3.57 -2.67
CA VAL A 148 -16.90 -2.21 -2.27
C VAL A 148 -15.52 -1.87 -2.80
N PRO A 149 -15.35 -0.69 -3.45
CA PRO A 149 -14.04 -0.25 -3.91
C PRO A 149 -13.00 -0.25 -2.79
N VAL A 150 -11.81 -0.75 -3.09
CA VAL A 150 -10.70 -0.83 -2.11
C VAL A 150 -10.00 0.52 -1.89
N ASN A 151 -10.33 1.53 -2.68
CA ASN A 151 -9.82 2.90 -2.62
C ASN A 151 -10.78 3.83 -1.86
N ASP A 152 -10.58 5.13 -1.97
CA ASP A 152 -11.37 6.17 -1.30
C ASP A 152 -12.88 6.11 -1.65
N GLY A 153 -13.25 5.51 -2.77
CA GLY A 153 -14.65 5.26 -3.12
C GLY A 153 -15.42 4.39 -2.12
N GLY A 154 -14.71 3.57 -1.32
CA GLY A 154 -15.29 2.75 -0.26
C GLY A 154 -15.41 3.45 1.10
N LEU A 155 -14.79 4.62 1.29
CA LEU A 155 -14.68 5.28 2.60
C LEU A 155 -16.04 5.63 3.20
N ALA A 156 -16.95 6.21 2.43
CA ALA A 156 -18.26 6.64 2.93
C ALA A 156 -19.07 5.45 3.48
N LEU A 157 -19.06 4.31 2.80
CA LEU A 157 -19.72 3.10 3.26
C LEU A 157 -19.06 2.56 4.53
N GLY A 158 -17.71 2.55 4.59
CA GLY A 158 -16.96 2.13 5.77
C GLY A 158 -17.26 3.00 7.00
N GLN A 159 -17.36 4.31 6.83
CA GLN A 159 -17.73 5.25 7.88
C GLN A 159 -19.17 5.02 8.36
N ALA A 160 -20.13 4.83 7.46
CA ALA A 160 -21.51 4.52 7.82
C ALA A 160 -21.59 3.20 8.61
N TRP A 161 -20.89 2.17 8.17
CA TRP A 161 -20.83 0.88 8.87
C TRP A 161 -20.21 1.00 10.26
N ALA A 162 -19.10 1.72 10.40
CA ALA A 162 -18.47 1.97 11.68
C ALA A 162 -19.40 2.73 12.65
N ALA A 163 -20.18 3.68 12.14
CA ALA A 163 -21.18 4.39 12.94
C ALA A 163 -22.28 3.45 13.46
N VAL A 164 -22.82 2.57 12.61
CA VAL A 164 -23.84 1.56 13.02
C VAL A 164 -23.29 0.66 14.13
N LEU A 165 -22.09 0.09 13.94
CA LEU A 165 -21.47 -0.77 14.94
C LEU A 165 -21.20 -0.04 16.27
N SER A 166 -20.92 1.25 16.22
CA SER A 166 -20.71 2.08 17.41
C SER A 166 -22.01 2.34 18.19
N LEU A 167 -23.13 2.49 17.47
CA LEU A 167 -24.46 2.63 18.08
C LEU A 167 -24.90 1.32 18.74
N GLU A 168 -24.77 0.20 18.05
CA GLU A 168 -25.09 -1.12 18.61
C GLU A 168 -24.29 -1.42 19.88
N ARG A 169 -23.00 -1.09 19.92
CA ARG A 169 -22.16 -1.26 21.11
C ARG A 169 -22.59 -0.38 22.28
N LYS A 170 -23.09 0.83 22.04
CA LYS A 170 -23.63 1.73 23.09
C LYS A 170 -24.93 1.20 23.66
N GLU A 171 -25.84 0.68 22.83
CA GLU A 171 -27.07 0.05 23.25
C GLU A 171 -26.82 -1.17 24.15
N VAL A 172 -25.87 -2.03 23.78
CA VAL A 172 -25.48 -3.21 24.58
C VAL A 172 -24.86 -2.82 25.92
N ARG A 173 -24.22 -1.65 26.04
CA ARG A 173 -23.67 -1.15 27.32
C ARG A 173 -24.66 -0.37 28.16
N GLY A 174 -25.92 -0.18 27.72
CA GLY A 174 -26.93 0.60 28.43
C GLY A 174 -26.62 2.09 28.52
N GLU A 175 -25.69 2.60 27.76
CA GLU A 175 -25.40 4.03 27.63
C GLU A 175 -26.51 4.67 26.80
N CYS A 176 -27.56 5.14 27.46
CA CYS A 176 -28.66 5.84 26.82
C CYS A 176 -28.17 7.02 25.97
N VAL A 177 -28.64 7.06 24.73
CA VAL A 177 -28.36 8.14 23.74
C VAL A 177 -29.12 9.41 24.20
N SER A 178 -28.70 10.04 25.30
CA SER A 178 -29.25 11.32 25.77
C SER A 178 -28.64 12.55 25.07
N ALA A 179 -27.76 12.36 24.04
CA ALA A 179 -27.04 13.44 23.43
C ALA A 179 -27.75 14.12 22.23
N PHE A 180 -28.95 13.68 21.83
CA PHE A 180 -29.66 14.25 20.67
C PHE A 180 -30.96 15.00 21.01
N GLN A 181 -31.24 15.23 22.32
CA GLN A 181 -32.35 16.08 22.74
C GLN A 181 -31.82 17.38 23.35
N GLY A 182 -31.40 18.29 22.48
CA GLY A 182 -31.01 19.63 22.97
C GLY A 182 -30.29 20.45 21.90
N ARG A 183 -31.04 20.90 20.87
CA ARG A 183 -31.03 22.28 20.35
C ARG A 183 -32.11 22.45 19.29
#